data_979963763698f19e95893fad2a02cc76
#
_entry.id   979963763698f19e95893fad2a02cc76
#
_cell.length_a   1.000
_cell.length_b   1.000
_cell.length_c   1.000
_cell.angle_alpha   90.00
_cell.angle_beta   90.00
_cell.angle_gamma   90.00
#
_symmetry.space_group_name_H-M   'P 1'
#
loop_
_entity.id
_entity.type
_entity.pdbx_description
1 polymer ?
#
loop_
_entity_poly.entity_id
_entity_poly.type
_entity_poly.pdbx_seq_one_letter_code
_entity_poly.pdbx_strand_id
1 'polypeptide(L)'
;MLYDRYQAARDAAWRTLLKFEVCSLPVNAEEIAARLGIEILTRPEGQAGACLPKSAAVTLRKDGRYRVMMQKGLSYSRYRFALAHELGHIILQHPMTRLADGSLTFTGLENAGDVMEEPKEDSDTDADMFAIRLLAPACVLHSLHVETREGIAALCALPEGAAAMRADRMALLDYRNAYGIHPLEKQVQKQFAPFIRKKRQEQLPERKLPERPVPDVVLPTPSEAPQRKPLPLWIFAAGAVILMAIGFLLFRG
;
A
#
# COMPACT_ATOMS: atom_id res chain seq x y z
N MET A 1 -20.62 -3.74 -18.36
CA MET A 1 -19.65 -4.86 -18.51
C MET A 1 -18.21 -4.49 -18.17
N LEU A 2 -17.47 -3.66 -18.93
CA LEU A 2 -16.08 -3.33 -18.61
C LEU A 2 -15.90 -2.61 -17.26
N TYR A 3 -16.81 -1.72 -16.92
CA TYR A 3 -16.79 -0.96 -15.67
C TYR A 3 -17.00 -1.86 -14.42
N ASP A 4 -17.90 -2.81 -14.50
CA ASP A 4 -18.20 -3.72 -13.38
C ASP A 4 -17.03 -4.66 -13.09
N ARG A 5 -16.38 -5.16 -14.15
CA ARG A 5 -15.15 -5.98 -14.05
C ARG A 5 -14.02 -5.19 -13.39
N TYR A 6 -13.85 -3.95 -13.84
CA TYR A 6 -12.89 -3.04 -13.24
C TYR A 6 -13.13 -2.84 -11.74
N GLN A 7 -14.40 -2.70 -11.31
CA GLN A 7 -14.74 -2.58 -9.89
C GLN A 7 -14.49 -3.88 -9.15
N ALA A 8 -14.83 -5.03 -9.71
CA ALA A 8 -14.61 -6.33 -9.11
C ALA A 8 -13.12 -6.57 -8.81
N ALA A 9 -12.23 -6.35 -9.78
CA ALA A 9 -10.78 -6.49 -9.60
C ALA A 9 -10.23 -5.51 -8.57
N ARG A 10 -10.72 -4.26 -8.54
CA ARG A 10 -10.34 -3.24 -7.55
C ARG A 10 -10.73 -3.67 -6.13
N ASP A 11 -11.98 -4.03 -5.96
CA ASP A 11 -12.52 -4.36 -4.64
C ASP A 11 -11.92 -5.67 -4.11
N ALA A 12 -11.66 -6.63 -4.98
CA ALA A 12 -10.94 -7.86 -4.64
C ALA A 12 -9.51 -7.56 -4.15
N ALA A 13 -8.77 -6.68 -4.85
CA ALA A 13 -7.44 -6.28 -4.42
C ALA A 13 -7.46 -5.59 -3.04
N TRP A 14 -8.37 -4.65 -2.81
CA TRP A 14 -8.50 -3.99 -1.50
C TRP A 14 -8.90 -4.96 -0.39
N ARG A 15 -9.87 -5.85 -0.63
CA ARG A 15 -10.25 -6.89 0.34
C ARG A 15 -9.07 -7.81 0.66
N THR A 16 -8.25 -8.12 -0.33
CA THR A 16 -7.04 -8.94 -0.13
C THR A 16 -6.04 -8.23 0.77
N LEU A 17 -5.73 -6.94 0.51
CA LEU A 17 -4.87 -6.14 1.38
C LEU A 17 -5.39 -6.10 2.82
N LEU A 18 -6.69 -5.93 3.01
CA LEU A 18 -7.31 -5.87 4.33
C LEU A 18 -7.30 -7.24 5.02
N LYS A 19 -7.69 -8.30 4.31
CA LYS A 19 -7.76 -9.67 4.85
C LYS A 19 -6.41 -10.18 5.34
N PHE A 20 -5.35 -9.85 4.62
CA PHE A 20 -3.99 -10.29 4.94
C PHE A 20 -3.20 -9.26 5.74
N GLU A 21 -3.85 -8.19 6.20
CA GLU A 21 -3.27 -7.14 7.06
C GLU A 21 -2.00 -6.51 6.48
N VAL A 22 -1.97 -6.37 5.14
CA VAL A 22 -0.83 -5.77 4.44
C VAL A 22 -0.75 -4.29 4.79
N CYS A 23 0.33 -3.86 5.44
CA CYS A 23 0.47 -2.50 5.95
C CYS A 23 1.72 -1.75 5.45
N SER A 24 2.47 -2.33 4.49
CA SER A 24 3.70 -1.73 3.95
C SER A 24 3.90 -2.04 2.46
N LEU A 25 4.75 -1.25 1.81
CA LEU A 25 5.22 -1.48 0.45
C LEU A 25 6.73 -1.81 0.47
N PRO A 26 7.20 -2.65 -0.43
CA PRO A 26 6.46 -3.44 -1.43
C PRO A 26 5.58 -4.53 -0.80
N VAL A 27 4.39 -4.78 -1.35
CA VAL A 27 3.49 -5.85 -0.89
C VAL A 27 4.15 -7.22 -1.07
N ASN A 28 4.14 -8.06 -0.05
CA ASN A 28 4.67 -9.43 -0.13
C ASN A 28 3.61 -10.40 -0.71
N ALA A 29 3.66 -10.62 -2.03
CA ALA A 29 2.74 -11.53 -2.69
C ALA A 29 2.96 -13.00 -2.31
N GLU A 30 4.19 -13.39 -1.96
CA GLU A 30 4.53 -14.76 -1.51
C GLU A 30 3.87 -15.08 -0.17
N GLU A 31 3.87 -14.13 0.75
CA GLU A 31 3.19 -14.28 2.04
C GLU A 31 1.68 -14.46 1.85
N ILE A 32 1.07 -13.69 0.93
CA ILE A 32 -0.35 -13.84 0.59
C ILE A 32 -0.61 -15.24 0.03
N ALA A 33 0.22 -15.71 -0.91
CA ALA A 33 0.12 -17.04 -1.48
C ALA A 33 0.24 -18.14 -0.41
N ALA A 34 1.23 -18.04 0.47
CA ALA A 34 1.44 -18.99 1.57
C ALA A 34 0.23 -19.05 2.52
N ARG A 35 -0.33 -17.88 2.89
CA ARG A 35 -1.53 -17.81 3.75
C ARG A 35 -2.81 -18.30 3.06
N LEU A 36 -2.82 -18.37 1.73
CA LEU A 36 -3.87 -19.01 0.93
C LEU A 36 -3.65 -20.50 0.74
N GLY A 37 -2.53 -21.06 1.23
CA GLY A 37 -2.17 -22.47 1.04
C GLY A 37 -1.75 -22.80 -0.40
N ILE A 38 -1.27 -21.80 -1.14
CA ILE A 38 -0.80 -21.95 -2.52
C ILE A 38 0.69 -22.30 -2.50
N GLU A 39 1.04 -23.41 -3.13
CA GLU A 39 2.42 -23.85 -3.29
C GLU A 39 3.06 -23.14 -4.49
N ILE A 40 4.23 -22.52 -4.28
CA ILE A 40 4.98 -21.86 -5.36
C ILE A 40 6.15 -22.76 -5.75
N LEU A 41 6.21 -23.13 -7.02
CA LEU A 41 7.22 -24.01 -7.58
C LEU A 41 7.99 -23.28 -8.70
N THR A 42 9.26 -23.60 -8.87
CA THR A 42 10.06 -23.09 -9.99
C THR A 42 10.04 -24.11 -11.13
N ARG A 43 9.69 -23.67 -12.33
CA ARG A 43 9.73 -24.48 -13.53
C ARG A 43 11.19 -24.72 -13.94
N PRO A 44 11.63 -25.98 -14.11
CA PRO A 44 12.97 -26.29 -14.65
C PRO A 44 13.14 -25.72 -16.05
N GLU A 45 14.37 -25.28 -16.39
CA GLU A 45 14.72 -24.91 -17.75
C GLU A 45 14.62 -26.14 -18.68
N GLY A 46 13.97 -25.99 -19.82
CA GLY A 46 13.85 -27.06 -20.82
C GLY A 46 12.70 -28.04 -20.64
N GLN A 47 12.01 -28.05 -19.51
CA GLN A 47 10.73 -28.77 -19.37
C GLN A 47 9.57 -27.84 -19.77
N ALA A 48 9.58 -27.33 -20.99
CA ALA A 48 8.33 -27.04 -21.65
C ALA A 48 7.70 -28.41 -21.95
N GLY A 49 6.98 -28.95 -20.99
CA GLY A 49 5.98 -29.98 -21.35
C GLY A 49 5.16 -29.37 -22.49
N ALA A 50 4.92 -30.11 -23.56
CA ALA A 50 4.29 -29.66 -24.80
C ALA A 50 2.93 -28.91 -24.61
N CYS A 51 2.50 -28.71 -23.40
CA CYS A 51 1.19 -28.19 -23.01
C CYS A 51 1.20 -26.94 -22.09
N LEU A 52 2.34 -26.38 -21.70
CA LEU A 52 2.34 -25.19 -20.84
C LEU A 52 2.79 -23.95 -21.63
N PRO A 53 2.05 -22.83 -21.55
CA PRO A 53 2.39 -21.61 -22.28
C PRO A 53 3.74 -21.04 -21.83
N LYS A 54 4.37 -20.22 -22.70
CA LYS A 54 5.63 -19.47 -22.42
C LYS A 54 5.41 -18.30 -21.45
N SER A 55 4.41 -18.38 -20.59
CA SER A 55 4.09 -17.35 -19.61
C SER A 55 5.11 -17.33 -18.45
N ALA A 56 5.22 -16.19 -17.80
CA ALA A 56 6.10 -16.01 -16.64
C ALA A 56 5.67 -16.88 -15.44
N ALA A 57 4.38 -17.16 -15.32
CA ALA A 57 3.81 -18.05 -14.32
C ALA A 57 2.61 -18.82 -14.89
N VAL A 58 2.23 -19.90 -14.26
CA VAL A 58 1.03 -20.69 -14.57
C VAL A 58 0.48 -21.28 -13.29
N THR A 59 -0.81 -21.10 -13.05
CA THR A 59 -1.49 -21.78 -11.96
C THR A 59 -2.02 -23.14 -12.41
N LEU A 60 -1.68 -24.17 -11.64
CA LEU A 60 -2.24 -25.51 -11.77
C LEU A 60 -3.08 -25.84 -10.53
N ARG A 61 -4.23 -26.50 -10.72
CA ARG A 61 -5.03 -27.05 -9.64
C ARG A 61 -5.15 -28.56 -9.79
N LYS A 62 -4.65 -29.29 -8.80
CA LYS A 62 -4.76 -30.75 -8.72
C LYS A 62 -5.12 -31.15 -7.29
N ASP A 63 -6.00 -32.11 -7.12
CA ASP A 63 -6.46 -32.61 -5.82
C ASP A 63 -7.00 -31.47 -4.90
N GLY A 64 -7.66 -30.47 -5.49
CA GLY A 64 -8.20 -29.32 -4.80
C GLY A 64 -7.17 -28.26 -4.38
N ARG A 65 -5.88 -28.48 -4.60
CA ARG A 65 -4.78 -27.57 -4.21
C ARG A 65 -4.29 -26.76 -5.40
N TYR A 66 -4.03 -25.49 -5.17
CA TYR A 66 -3.41 -24.60 -6.16
C TYR A 66 -1.89 -24.66 -6.05
N ARG A 67 -1.23 -24.68 -7.21
CA ARG A 67 0.23 -24.59 -7.37
C ARG A 67 0.54 -23.55 -8.43
N VAL A 68 1.42 -22.60 -8.14
CA VAL A 68 1.89 -21.62 -9.11
C VAL A 68 3.29 -22.00 -9.57
N MET A 69 3.41 -22.32 -10.85
CA MET A 69 4.68 -22.69 -11.50
C MET A 69 5.32 -21.43 -12.05
N MET A 70 6.35 -20.91 -11.39
CA MET A 70 7.09 -19.72 -11.80
C MET A 70 8.19 -20.07 -12.80
N GLN A 71 8.37 -19.24 -13.84
CA GLN A 71 9.50 -19.35 -14.76
C GLN A 71 10.81 -18.99 -14.03
N LYS A 72 11.87 -19.79 -14.26
CA LYS A 72 13.22 -19.47 -13.76
C LYS A 72 13.80 -18.24 -14.45
N GLY A 73 14.62 -17.46 -13.73
CA GLY A 73 15.37 -16.33 -14.30
C GLY A 73 14.56 -15.03 -14.45
N LEU A 74 13.36 -14.96 -13.92
CA LEU A 74 12.61 -13.68 -13.87
C LEU A 74 13.32 -12.65 -12.98
N SER A 75 13.30 -11.39 -13.40
CA SER A 75 13.65 -10.29 -12.48
C SER A 75 12.68 -10.24 -11.31
N TYR A 76 13.13 -9.71 -10.17
CA TYR A 76 12.31 -9.64 -8.95
C TYR A 76 10.95 -8.96 -9.18
N SER A 77 10.91 -7.86 -9.91
CA SER A 77 9.67 -7.15 -10.22
C SER A 77 8.74 -7.98 -11.11
N ARG A 78 9.28 -8.67 -12.13
CA ARG A 78 8.48 -9.54 -13.01
C ARG A 78 7.95 -10.76 -12.27
N TYR A 79 8.77 -11.38 -11.42
CA TYR A 79 8.36 -12.49 -10.57
C TYR A 79 7.17 -12.11 -9.69
N ARG A 80 7.27 -11.00 -8.96
CA ARG A 80 6.19 -10.52 -8.08
C ARG A 80 4.92 -10.19 -8.83
N PHE A 81 5.05 -9.53 -9.98
CA PHE A 81 3.91 -9.20 -10.81
C PHE A 81 3.21 -10.45 -11.34
N ALA A 82 3.98 -11.41 -11.87
CA ALA A 82 3.45 -12.67 -12.37
C ALA A 82 2.74 -13.46 -11.24
N LEU A 83 3.33 -13.54 -10.05
CA LEU A 83 2.69 -14.19 -8.90
C LEU A 83 1.37 -13.47 -8.53
N ALA A 84 1.36 -12.15 -8.47
CA ALA A 84 0.15 -11.38 -8.15
C ALA A 84 -0.93 -11.53 -9.23
N HIS A 85 -0.56 -11.69 -10.49
CA HIS A 85 -1.46 -11.99 -11.60
C HIS A 85 -2.16 -13.35 -11.39
N GLU A 86 -1.39 -14.41 -11.09
CA GLU A 86 -1.94 -15.74 -10.79
C GLU A 86 -2.85 -15.74 -9.55
N LEU A 87 -2.47 -14.97 -8.52
CA LEU A 87 -3.34 -14.74 -7.37
C LEU A 87 -4.65 -14.05 -7.78
N GLY A 88 -4.59 -13.16 -8.77
CA GLY A 88 -5.76 -12.51 -9.35
C GLY A 88 -6.74 -13.53 -9.93
N HIS A 89 -6.26 -14.47 -10.74
CA HIS A 89 -7.09 -15.53 -11.28
C HIS A 89 -7.77 -16.38 -10.20
N ILE A 90 -7.03 -16.74 -9.15
CA ILE A 90 -7.55 -17.56 -8.05
C ILE A 90 -8.61 -16.79 -7.24
N ILE A 91 -8.31 -15.53 -6.89
CA ILE A 91 -9.17 -14.71 -6.03
C ILE A 91 -10.44 -14.25 -6.74
N LEU A 92 -10.33 -13.93 -8.04
CA LEU A 92 -11.47 -13.57 -8.89
C LEU A 92 -12.26 -14.79 -9.36
N GLN A 93 -11.78 -16.01 -9.05
CA GLN A 93 -12.43 -17.28 -9.40
C GLN A 93 -12.67 -17.43 -10.90
N HIS A 94 -11.67 -17.09 -11.71
CA HIS A 94 -11.77 -17.25 -13.15
C HIS A 94 -11.99 -18.72 -13.53
N PRO A 95 -12.66 -19.02 -14.64
CA PRO A 95 -12.88 -20.37 -15.11
C PRO A 95 -11.56 -21.06 -15.42
N MET A 96 -11.48 -22.35 -15.14
CA MET A 96 -10.30 -23.18 -15.37
C MET A 96 -10.56 -24.21 -16.47
N THR A 97 -9.56 -24.43 -17.32
CA THR A 97 -9.56 -25.48 -18.37
C THR A 97 -8.86 -26.73 -17.86
N ARG A 98 -9.36 -27.91 -18.25
CA ARG A 98 -8.77 -29.19 -17.89
C ARG A 98 -7.65 -29.57 -18.85
N LEU A 99 -6.49 -29.93 -18.31
CA LEU A 99 -5.35 -30.46 -19.04
C LEU A 99 -5.43 -31.95 -19.26
N ALA A 100 -4.60 -32.47 -20.16
CA ALA A 100 -4.53 -33.90 -20.49
C ALA A 100 -4.15 -34.81 -19.29
N ASP A 101 -3.36 -34.28 -18.34
CA ASP A 101 -2.99 -35.00 -17.11
C ASP A 101 -4.05 -34.91 -16.00
N GLY A 102 -5.22 -34.32 -16.31
CA GLY A 102 -6.33 -34.16 -15.40
C GLY A 102 -6.23 -32.94 -14.45
N SER A 103 -5.13 -32.20 -14.46
CA SER A 103 -5.02 -30.93 -13.73
C SER A 103 -5.88 -29.86 -14.39
N LEU A 104 -6.11 -28.76 -13.66
CA LEU A 104 -6.84 -27.57 -14.15
C LEU A 104 -5.90 -26.39 -14.22
N THR A 105 -6.09 -25.49 -15.20
CA THR A 105 -5.34 -24.23 -15.35
C THR A 105 -6.25 -23.09 -15.77
N PHE A 106 -5.85 -21.85 -15.50
CA PHE A 106 -6.55 -20.65 -15.99
C PHE A 106 -6.16 -20.25 -17.40
N THR A 107 -5.02 -20.75 -17.88
CA THR A 107 -4.58 -20.47 -19.23
C THR A 107 -5.43 -21.26 -20.20
N GLY A 108 -6.10 -20.61 -21.12
CA GLY A 108 -6.70 -21.25 -22.29
C GLY A 108 -5.57 -21.91 -23.09
N LEU A 109 -5.42 -23.22 -22.96
CA LEU A 109 -4.61 -24.02 -23.86
C LEU A 109 -5.39 -24.14 -25.18
N GLU A 110 -5.40 -23.09 -25.92
CA GLU A 110 -5.78 -23.22 -27.32
C GLU A 110 -4.62 -23.92 -28.02
N ASN A 111 -4.99 -24.97 -28.70
CA ASN A 111 -4.16 -25.87 -29.48
C ASN A 111 -2.94 -25.17 -30.06
N ALA A 112 -1.76 -25.69 -29.71
CA ALA A 112 -0.47 -25.27 -30.24
C ALA A 112 -0.38 -25.55 -31.76
N GLY A 113 -1.21 -24.91 -32.56
CA GLY A 113 -1.32 -25.19 -33.98
C GLY A 113 -1.47 -23.99 -34.90
N ASP A 114 -2.18 -22.95 -34.53
CA ASP A 114 -2.36 -21.80 -35.42
C ASP A 114 -2.31 -20.49 -34.65
N VAL A 115 -1.21 -19.77 -34.82
CA VAL A 115 -0.93 -18.46 -34.25
C VAL A 115 -1.73 -17.41 -35.01
N MET A 116 -2.92 -17.07 -34.54
CA MET A 116 -3.41 -15.70 -34.59
C MET A 116 -3.27 -15.14 -33.18
N GLU A 117 -2.71 -13.93 -33.03
CA GLU A 117 -2.72 -13.21 -31.75
C GLU A 117 -4.20 -13.04 -31.34
N GLU A 118 -4.70 -13.97 -30.56
CA GLU A 118 -6.01 -13.84 -29.94
C GLU A 118 -5.96 -12.64 -28.99
N PRO A 119 -7.03 -11.80 -28.97
CA PRO A 119 -7.11 -10.72 -28.02
C PRO A 119 -7.00 -11.32 -26.62
N LYS A 120 -6.12 -10.75 -25.79
CA LYS A 120 -5.88 -11.12 -24.40
C LYS A 120 -7.23 -11.41 -23.74
N GLU A 121 -7.42 -12.62 -23.24
CA GLU A 121 -8.70 -13.01 -22.66
C GLU A 121 -9.12 -12.00 -21.60
N ASP A 122 -10.40 -11.77 -21.48
CA ASP A 122 -10.97 -10.86 -20.49
C ASP A 122 -10.50 -11.18 -19.08
N SER A 123 -10.30 -12.45 -18.75
CA SER A 123 -9.78 -12.94 -17.48
C SER A 123 -8.34 -12.49 -17.18
N ASP A 124 -7.44 -12.50 -18.18
CA ASP A 124 -6.06 -12.02 -18.03
C ASP A 124 -6.02 -10.51 -17.77
N THR A 125 -6.88 -9.77 -18.45
CA THR A 125 -7.02 -8.33 -18.22
C THR A 125 -7.48 -8.03 -16.78
N ASP A 126 -8.42 -8.81 -16.26
CA ASP A 126 -8.90 -8.66 -14.87
C ASP A 126 -7.82 -9.06 -13.86
N ALA A 127 -7.05 -10.11 -14.13
CA ALA A 127 -5.93 -10.53 -13.31
C ALA A 127 -4.81 -9.48 -13.28
N ASP A 128 -4.47 -8.87 -14.41
CA ASP A 128 -3.53 -7.73 -14.48
C ASP A 128 -4.05 -6.53 -13.68
N MET A 129 -5.33 -6.20 -13.86
CA MET A 129 -5.96 -5.11 -13.10
C MET A 129 -5.93 -5.37 -11.59
N PHE A 130 -6.14 -6.61 -11.17
CA PHE A 130 -6.01 -7.02 -9.77
C PHE A 130 -4.56 -6.89 -9.29
N ALA A 131 -3.60 -7.45 -10.03
CA ALA A 131 -2.19 -7.45 -9.67
C ALA A 131 -1.63 -6.03 -9.47
N ILE A 132 -1.91 -5.12 -10.42
CA ILE A 132 -1.49 -3.71 -10.32
C ILE A 132 -2.07 -3.05 -9.06
N ARG A 133 -3.33 -3.32 -8.72
CA ARG A 133 -3.99 -2.70 -7.57
C ARG A 133 -3.57 -3.28 -6.25
N LEU A 134 -3.29 -4.58 -6.23
CA LEU A 134 -2.74 -5.26 -5.07
C LEU A 134 -1.34 -4.73 -4.73
N LEU A 135 -0.45 -4.73 -5.73
CA LEU A 135 0.96 -4.37 -5.54
C LEU A 135 1.21 -2.87 -5.39
N ALA A 136 0.33 -2.04 -5.97
CA ALA A 136 0.45 -0.58 -5.97
C ALA A 136 -0.89 0.11 -5.65
N PRO A 137 -1.36 0.08 -4.40
CA PRO A 137 -2.62 0.71 -4.01
C PRO A 137 -2.57 2.24 -4.17
N ALA A 138 -3.44 2.79 -5.05
CA ALA A 138 -3.41 4.21 -5.43
C ALA A 138 -3.56 5.16 -4.23
N CYS A 139 -4.42 4.85 -3.29
CA CYS A 139 -4.63 5.69 -2.10
C CYS A 139 -3.36 5.82 -1.23
N VAL A 140 -2.52 4.78 -1.20
CA VAL A 140 -1.24 4.80 -0.48
C VAL A 140 -0.22 5.64 -1.25
N LEU A 141 -0.09 5.40 -2.56
CA LEU A 141 0.81 6.16 -3.44
C LEU A 141 0.46 7.65 -3.46
N HIS A 142 -0.81 8.00 -3.63
CA HIS A 142 -1.30 9.37 -3.57
C HIS A 142 -0.99 10.02 -2.20
N SER A 143 -1.21 9.29 -1.10
CA SER A 143 -0.84 9.76 0.24
C SER A 143 0.67 9.99 0.42
N LEU A 144 1.52 9.35 -0.37
CA LEU A 144 2.98 9.52 -0.35
C LEU A 144 3.48 10.51 -1.41
N HIS A 145 2.59 11.06 -2.25
CA HIS A 145 2.91 11.90 -3.41
C HIS A 145 3.87 11.18 -4.40
N VAL A 146 3.70 9.86 -4.56
CA VAL A 146 4.46 9.04 -5.51
C VAL A 146 3.57 8.75 -6.71
N GLU A 147 3.71 9.57 -7.76
CA GLU A 147 2.82 9.58 -8.92
C GLU A 147 3.57 9.27 -10.22
N THR A 148 4.90 9.37 -10.22
CA THR A 148 5.71 9.07 -11.39
C THR A 148 5.89 7.57 -11.58
N ARG A 149 6.03 7.14 -12.83
CA ARG A 149 6.29 5.75 -13.21
C ARG A 149 7.50 5.19 -12.47
N GLU A 150 8.59 5.93 -12.46
CA GLU A 150 9.86 5.55 -11.83
C GLU A 150 9.70 5.40 -10.31
N GLY A 151 9.03 6.36 -9.68
CA GLY A 151 8.75 6.34 -8.24
C GLY A 151 7.86 5.14 -7.84
N ILE A 152 6.83 4.86 -8.65
CA ILE A 152 5.94 3.71 -8.43
C ILE A 152 6.71 2.40 -8.63
N ALA A 153 7.49 2.29 -9.71
CA ALA A 153 8.30 1.10 -9.99
C ALA A 153 9.27 0.81 -8.84
N ALA A 154 9.96 1.83 -8.34
CA ALA A 154 10.92 1.71 -7.24
C ALA A 154 10.24 1.35 -5.92
N LEU A 155 9.19 2.09 -5.51
CA LEU A 155 8.53 1.90 -4.21
C LEU A 155 7.77 0.58 -4.12
N CYS A 156 7.12 0.16 -5.21
CA CYS A 156 6.28 -1.04 -5.26
C CYS A 156 7.02 -2.26 -5.80
N ALA A 157 8.27 -2.11 -6.29
CA ALA A 157 9.02 -3.12 -7.01
C ALA A 157 8.20 -3.73 -8.17
N LEU A 158 7.65 -2.86 -9.03
CA LEU A 158 6.86 -3.22 -10.21
C LEU A 158 7.69 -3.18 -11.49
N PRO A 159 7.33 -3.99 -12.52
CA PRO A 159 7.82 -3.78 -13.88
C PRO A 159 7.40 -2.41 -14.41
N GLU A 160 8.24 -1.79 -15.25
CA GLU A 160 7.99 -0.44 -15.78
C GLU A 160 6.63 -0.29 -16.47
N GLY A 161 6.22 -1.27 -17.27
CA GLY A 161 4.92 -1.25 -17.95
C GLY A 161 3.73 -1.21 -16.97
N ALA A 162 3.78 -2.02 -15.90
CA ALA A 162 2.75 -2.03 -14.87
C ALA A 162 2.75 -0.71 -14.06
N ALA A 163 3.93 -0.16 -13.79
CA ALA A 163 4.06 1.13 -13.11
C ALA A 163 3.53 2.29 -13.97
N ALA A 164 3.77 2.26 -15.30
CA ALA A 164 3.22 3.24 -16.24
C ALA A 164 1.69 3.19 -16.26
N MET A 165 1.09 2.00 -16.41
CA MET A 165 -0.36 1.84 -16.34
C MET A 165 -0.96 2.33 -15.00
N ARG A 166 -0.20 2.20 -13.91
CA ARG A 166 -0.61 2.70 -12.60
C ARG A 166 -0.56 4.22 -12.54
N ALA A 167 0.51 4.84 -13.04
CA ALA A 167 0.66 6.30 -13.11
C ALA A 167 -0.45 6.94 -13.93
N ASP A 168 -0.74 6.41 -15.14
CA ASP A 168 -1.82 6.89 -16.01
C ASP A 168 -3.18 6.82 -15.31
N ARG A 169 -3.41 5.72 -14.57
CA ARG A 169 -4.65 5.58 -13.82
C ARG A 169 -4.74 6.54 -12.64
N MET A 170 -3.65 6.84 -11.98
CA MET A 170 -3.60 7.81 -10.88
C MET A 170 -3.90 9.22 -11.40
N ALA A 171 -3.29 9.64 -12.51
CA ALA A 171 -3.60 10.90 -13.17
C ALA A 171 -5.11 11.06 -13.48
N LEU A 172 -5.77 9.98 -13.92
CA LEU A 172 -7.22 10.00 -14.15
C LEU A 172 -8.02 10.10 -12.84
N LEU A 173 -7.56 9.48 -11.74
CA LEU A 173 -8.20 9.59 -10.42
C LEU A 173 -8.08 11.00 -9.86
N ASP A 174 -6.91 11.64 -10.02
CA ASP A 174 -6.66 13.03 -9.63
C ASP A 174 -7.56 13.99 -10.42
N TYR A 175 -7.60 13.86 -11.75
CA TYR A 175 -8.48 14.67 -12.59
C TYR A 175 -9.96 14.57 -12.17
N ARG A 176 -10.40 13.41 -11.71
CA ARG A 176 -11.78 13.16 -11.27
C ARG A 176 -12.00 13.44 -9.79
N ASN A 177 -10.98 13.85 -9.05
CA ASN A 177 -10.99 13.99 -7.58
C ASN A 177 -11.61 12.75 -6.90
N ALA A 178 -11.16 11.57 -7.30
CA ALA A 178 -11.81 10.29 -6.98
C ALA A 178 -11.10 9.48 -5.89
N TYR A 179 -10.28 10.11 -5.04
CA TYR A 179 -9.67 9.48 -3.87
C TYR A 179 -10.52 9.61 -2.61
N GLY A 180 -10.43 8.62 -1.73
CA GLY A 180 -11.07 8.66 -0.42
C GLY A 180 -12.60 8.58 -0.44
N ILE A 181 -13.19 8.20 -1.56
CA ILE A 181 -14.64 8.09 -1.71
C ILE A 181 -15.14 6.71 -1.26
N HIS A 182 -14.44 5.65 -1.69
CA HIS A 182 -14.88 4.29 -1.47
C HIS A 182 -14.59 3.79 -0.04
N PRO A 183 -15.53 3.08 0.64
CA PRO A 183 -15.34 2.60 2.01
C PRO A 183 -14.14 1.68 2.19
N LEU A 184 -13.88 0.75 1.26
CA LEU A 184 -12.72 -0.14 1.29
C LEU A 184 -11.40 0.63 1.13
N GLU A 185 -11.37 1.65 0.28
CA GLU A 185 -10.22 2.51 0.09
C GLU A 185 -9.81 3.20 1.40
N LYS A 186 -10.79 3.76 2.12
CA LYS A 186 -10.56 4.38 3.44
C LYS A 186 -9.98 3.40 4.46
N GLN A 187 -10.45 2.15 4.44
CA GLN A 187 -9.93 1.11 5.33
C GLN A 187 -8.48 0.76 4.98
N VAL A 188 -8.16 0.58 3.68
CA VAL A 188 -6.77 0.35 3.22
C VAL A 188 -5.88 1.52 3.63
N GLN A 189 -6.30 2.75 3.38
CA GLN A 189 -5.54 3.94 3.76
C GLN A 189 -5.28 4.00 5.27
N LYS A 190 -6.28 3.67 6.09
CA LYS A 190 -6.15 3.58 7.56
C LYS A 190 -5.15 2.49 7.96
N GLN A 191 -5.19 1.32 7.33
CA GLN A 191 -4.28 0.21 7.60
C GLN A 191 -2.83 0.57 7.26
N PHE A 192 -2.60 1.30 6.17
CA PHE A 192 -1.26 1.78 5.77
C PHE A 192 -0.82 3.06 6.48
N ALA A 193 -1.63 3.68 7.33
CA ALA A 193 -1.31 4.97 7.95
C ALA A 193 0.03 4.98 8.73
N PRO A 194 0.45 3.93 9.47
CA PRO A 194 1.75 3.90 10.11
C PRO A 194 2.92 3.94 9.11
N PHE A 195 2.82 3.17 8.02
CA PHE A 195 3.80 3.14 6.94
C PHE A 195 3.89 4.51 6.23
N ILE A 196 2.74 5.10 5.89
CA ILE A 196 2.66 6.43 5.25
C ILE A 196 3.34 7.48 6.13
N ARG A 197 3.05 7.50 7.43
CA ARG A 197 3.68 8.45 8.38
C ARG A 197 5.19 8.29 8.42
N LYS A 198 5.68 7.04 8.55
CA LYS A 198 7.11 6.74 8.56
C LYS A 198 7.78 7.22 7.28
N LYS A 199 7.23 6.90 6.11
CA LYS A 199 7.79 7.29 4.81
C LYS A 199 7.79 8.80 4.59
N ARG A 200 6.75 9.52 5.01
CA ARG A 200 6.73 10.98 4.97
C ARG A 200 7.78 11.62 5.87
N GLN A 201 8.04 11.03 7.06
CA GLN A 201 9.10 11.51 7.94
C GLN A 201 10.49 11.31 7.31
N GLU A 202 10.73 10.17 6.64
CA GLU A 202 11.97 9.89 5.93
C GLU A 202 12.19 10.85 4.74
N GLN A 203 11.12 11.37 4.13
CA GLN A 203 11.18 12.33 3.00
C GLN A 203 11.36 13.79 3.45
N LEU A 204 11.06 14.11 4.72
CA LEU A 204 11.29 15.45 5.25
C LEU A 204 12.82 15.63 5.39
N PRO A 205 13.43 16.70 4.80
CA PRO A 205 14.81 17.02 5.06
C PRO A 205 14.96 17.22 6.58
N GLU A 206 16.03 16.67 7.16
CA GLU A 206 16.39 16.98 8.54
C GLU A 206 16.33 18.50 8.72
N ARG A 207 15.34 18.97 9.44
CA ARG A 207 15.24 20.38 9.80
C ARG A 207 16.37 20.62 10.78
N LYS A 208 17.57 20.99 10.27
CA LYS A 208 18.60 21.58 11.12
C LYS A 208 17.92 22.72 11.82
N LEU A 209 17.57 22.52 13.09
CA LEU A 209 17.19 23.64 13.94
C LEU A 209 18.33 24.63 13.80
N PRO A 210 18.03 25.91 13.43
CA PRO A 210 19.07 26.91 13.48
C PRO A 210 19.63 26.85 14.91
N GLU A 211 20.93 26.61 15.02
CA GLU A 211 21.64 26.79 16.27
C GLU A 211 21.31 28.22 16.72
N ARG A 212 20.38 28.36 17.65
CA ARG A 212 20.20 29.66 18.31
C ARG A 212 21.52 29.87 19.01
N PRO A 213 22.25 30.95 18.67
CA PRO A 213 23.41 31.29 19.49
C PRO A 213 22.87 31.38 20.91
N VAL A 214 23.40 30.56 21.81
CA VAL A 214 23.12 30.64 23.23
C VAL A 214 23.57 32.06 23.56
N PRO A 215 22.67 33.00 23.95
CA PRO A 215 23.14 34.33 24.37
C PRO A 215 24.08 34.06 25.55
N ASP A 216 25.28 34.66 25.49
CA ASP A 216 26.21 34.63 26.62
C ASP A 216 25.44 35.20 27.83
N VAL A 217 24.89 34.28 28.64
CA VAL A 217 24.23 34.66 29.89
C VAL A 217 25.39 35.01 30.81
N VAL A 218 25.79 36.26 30.77
CA VAL A 218 26.64 36.86 31.80
C VAL A 218 25.82 36.78 33.08
N LEU A 219 26.09 35.78 33.90
CA LEU A 219 25.51 35.69 35.23
C LEU A 219 26.00 36.93 36.02
N PRO A 220 25.07 37.74 36.52
CA PRO A 220 25.46 38.91 37.33
C PRO A 220 26.31 38.41 38.53
N THR A 221 27.43 39.06 38.72
CA THR A 221 28.27 38.79 39.90
C THR A 221 27.45 39.04 41.18
N PRO A 222 27.69 38.32 42.28
CA PRO A 222 26.88 38.37 43.51
C PRO A 222 26.77 39.75 44.16
N SER A 223 27.59 40.73 43.72
CA SER A 223 27.57 42.11 44.24
C SER A 223 26.53 43.05 43.58
N GLU A 224 25.93 42.60 42.46
CA GLU A 224 24.96 43.41 41.67
C GLU A 224 23.51 42.93 41.78
N ALA A 225 23.20 42.04 42.72
CA ALA A 225 21.82 41.61 42.91
C ALA A 225 20.97 42.78 43.40
N PRO A 226 19.94 43.22 42.66
CA PRO A 226 19.08 44.33 43.05
C PRO A 226 18.42 43.97 44.40
N GLN A 227 18.58 44.82 45.40
CA GLN A 227 17.85 44.71 46.67
C GLN A 227 16.35 44.80 46.40
N ARG A 228 15.65 43.71 46.57
CA ARG A 228 14.19 43.69 46.48
C ARG A 228 13.61 44.53 47.58
N LYS A 229 13.05 45.70 47.22
CA LYS A 229 12.27 46.48 48.15
C LYS A 229 11.11 45.64 48.67
N PRO A 230 10.84 45.57 49.97
CA PRO A 230 9.71 44.83 50.50
C PRO A 230 8.41 45.36 49.91
N LEU A 231 7.55 44.49 49.42
CA LEU A 231 6.23 44.84 48.89
C LEU A 231 5.40 45.50 50.02
N PRO A 232 4.74 46.61 49.78
CA PRO A 232 3.98 47.29 50.82
C PRO A 232 2.79 46.44 51.29
N LEU A 233 2.57 46.34 52.58
CA LEU A 233 1.60 45.46 53.27
C LEU A 233 0.14 45.58 52.72
N TRP A 234 -0.20 46.70 52.10
CA TRP A 234 -1.56 46.89 51.55
C TRP A 234 -1.91 45.98 50.38
N ILE A 235 -0.91 45.38 49.65
CA ILE A 235 -1.15 44.46 48.56
C ILE A 235 -1.75 43.14 49.11
N PHE A 236 -1.41 42.72 50.32
CA PHE A 236 -1.97 41.52 50.95
C PHE A 236 -3.42 41.74 51.43
N ALA A 237 -3.79 42.98 51.75
CA ALA A 237 -5.16 43.32 52.14
C ALA A 237 -6.14 43.24 50.94
N ALA A 238 -5.71 43.64 49.75
CA ALA A 238 -6.56 43.57 48.54
C ALA A 238 -6.87 42.12 48.10
N GLY A 239 -5.93 41.21 48.28
CA GLY A 239 -6.17 39.77 47.96
C GLY A 239 -7.17 39.09 48.88
N ALA A 240 -7.22 39.45 50.16
CA ALA A 240 -8.17 38.90 51.12
C ALA A 240 -9.62 39.30 50.85
N VAL A 241 -9.82 40.54 50.37
CA VAL A 241 -11.17 41.04 50.04
C VAL A 241 -11.74 40.37 48.77
N ILE A 242 -10.90 40.06 47.80
CA ILE A 242 -11.31 39.38 46.57
C ILE A 242 -11.69 37.91 46.87
N LEU A 243 -10.95 37.21 47.71
CA LEU A 243 -11.26 35.85 48.09
C LEU A 243 -12.56 35.74 48.91
N MET A 244 -12.88 36.70 49.78
CA MET A 244 -14.15 36.72 50.49
C MET A 244 -15.33 37.05 49.58
N ALA A 245 -15.17 37.88 48.56
CA ALA A 245 -16.22 38.18 47.61
C ALA A 245 -16.57 36.98 46.72
N ILE A 246 -15.59 36.17 46.30
CA ILE A 246 -15.78 34.95 45.51
C ILE A 246 -16.45 33.85 46.36
N GLY A 247 -16.05 33.71 47.61
CA GLY A 247 -16.66 32.75 48.54
C GLY A 247 -18.14 33.06 48.82
N PHE A 248 -18.55 34.33 48.88
CA PHE A 248 -19.95 34.74 49.14
C PHE A 248 -20.84 34.54 47.90
N LEU A 249 -20.29 34.59 46.70
CA LEU A 249 -21.02 34.33 45.47
C LEU A 249 -21.25 32.81 45.20
N LEU A 250 -20.36 31.95 45.67
CA LEU A 250 -20.49 30.50 45.51
C LEU A 250 -21.39 29.83 46.55
N PHE A 251 -21.75 30.52 47.64
CA PHE A 251 -22.63 29.94 48.69
C PHE A 251 -24.11 30.41 48.59
N ARG A 252 -24.50 31.15 47.53
CA ARG A 252 -25.85 31.68 47.31
C ARG A 252 -26.51 31.18 46.01
N GLY A 253 -26.14 29.93 45.58
CA GLY A 253 -26.74 29.27 44.46
C GLY A 253 -27.25 27.86 44.87
#